data_50ccb174e3016c05c9b52b9fc7bb3647
#
_entry.id   50ccb174e3016c05c9b52b9fc7bb3647
#
_cell.length_a   1.000
_cell.length_b   1.000
_cell.length_c   1.000
_cell.angle_alpha   90.00
_cell.angle_beta   90.00
_cell.angle_gamma   90.00
#
_symmetry.space_group_name_H-M   'P 1'
#
loop_
_entity.id
_entity.type
_entity.pdbx_description
1 polymer ?
#
loop_
_entity_poly.entity_id
_entity_poly.type
_entity_poly.pdbx_seq_one_letter_code
_entity_poly.pdbx_strand_id
1 'polypeptide(L)'
;MTTPDTPAAASGALVLADISGYSSFLRSVADEHRDDAFADGAVPDGYRVISSLLDGIVSRLIPPFTLSKIEGDAVFAYATDSEDLPSGQAMFDHVAECYADFRQRVETARSKWQCWCEACAKIEELDLKFVIHAGPFVIHAIAGRPELVGSEVVVAHRLLKSRAGDLLDRSGFVLVTDAASEWFAMPADGGVPLVETPEGCAPLGARAFAFA
;
A
#
# COMPACT_ATOMS: atom_id res chain seq x y z
N MET A 1 -16.12 -13.62 -9.70
CA MET A 1 -17.00 -13.30 -8.55
C MET A 1 -18.02 -12.29 -9.01
N THR A 2 -19.32 -12.57 -8.97
CA THR A 2 -20.37 -11.62 -9.33
C THR A 2 -20.56 -10.67 -8.17
N THR A 3 -20.38 -9.38 -8.40
CA THR A 3 -20.63 -8.33 -7.40
C THR A 3 -22.11 -8.40 -6.99
N PRO A 4 -22.42 -8.49 -5.70
CA PRO A 4 -23.82 -8.50 -5.28
C PRO A 4 -24.47 -7.16 -5.59
N ASP A 5 -25.62 -7.17 -6.29
CA ASP A 5 -26.45 -5.99 -6.52
C ASP A 5 -26.99 -5.39 -5.22
N THR A 6 -27.01 -6.17 -4.16
CA THR A 6 -27.42 -5.77 -2.81
C THR A 6 -26.20 -5.60 -1.93
N PRO A 7 -26.13 -4.54 -1.08
CA PRO A 7 -25.04 -4.37 -0.12
C PRO A 7 -24.88 -5.61 0.76
N ALA A 8 -23.65 -6.12 0.86
CA ALA A 8 -23.31 -7.26 1.70
C ALA A 8 -22.38 -6.82 2.85
N ALA A 9 -22.85 -7.04 4.09
CA ALA A 9 -21.98 -6.85 5.24
C ALA A 9 -20.90 -7.94 5.28
N ALA A 10 -19.67 -7.54 5.55
CA ALA A 10 -18.52 -8.42 5.70
C ALA A 10 -17.67 -7.96 6.87
N SER A 11 -16.85 -8.84 7.38
CA SER A 11 -15.75 -8.53 8.29
C SER A 11 -14.49 -9.11 7.70
N GLY A 12 -13.36 -8.44 7.86
CA GLY A 12 -12.14 -8.93 7.23
C GLY A 12 -10.97 -7.98 7.38
N ALA A 13 -9.92 -8.31 6.67
CA ALA A 13 -8.70 -7.54 6.60
C ALA A 13 -8.75 -6.51 5.46
N LEU A 14 -8.17 -5.35 5.74
CA LEU A 14 -7.95 -4.25 4.81
C LEU A 14 -6.43 -4.01 4.73
N VAL A 15 -5.87 -4.10 3.54
CA VAL A 15 -4.44 -3.93 3.30
C VAL A 15 -4.24 -2.81 2.29
N LEU A 16 -3.48 -1.79 2.69
CA LEU A 16 -3.02 -0.74 1.80
C LEU A 16 -1.51 -0.83 1.65
N ALA A 17 -1.03 -0.81 0.42
CA ALA A 17 0.37 -0.69 0.08
C ALA A 17 0.56 0.61 -0.69
N ASP A 18 1.36 1.56 -0.15
CA ASP A 18 1.49 2.92 -0.66
C ASP A 18 2.95 3.28 -0.92
N ILE A 19 3.24 3.84 -2.10
CA ILE A 19 4.60 4.19 -2.51
C ILE A 19 4.99 5.54 -1.91
N SER A 20 5.82 5.51 -0.88
CA SER A 20 6.39 6.71 -0.29
C SER A 20 7.31 7.44 -1.28
N GLY A 21 7.24 8.78 -1.30
CA GLY A 21 8.05 9.59 -2.22
C GLY A 21 7.45 9.80 -3.62
N TYR A 22 6.39 9.08 -3.98
CA TYR A 22 5.75 9.08 -5.29
C TYR A 22 5.45 10.48 -5.84
N SER A 23 4.69 11.29 -5.11
CA SER A 23 4.26 12.63 -5.57
C SER A 23 5.45 13.57 -5.80
N SER A 24 6.47 13.48 -4.95
CA SER A 24 7.71 14.26 -5.08
C SER A 24 8.50 13.82 -6.30
N PHE A 25 8.64 12.52 -6.51
CA PHE A 25 9.32 11.94 -7.65
C PHE A 25 8.68 12.36 -8.96
N LEU A 26 7.37 12.15 -9.14
CA LEU A 26 6.67 12.51 -10.37
C LEU A 26 6.72 14.01 -10.67
N ARG A 27 6.59 14.85 -9.65
CA ARG A 27 6.73 16.32 -9.81
C ARG A 27 8.13 16.67 -10.30
N SER A 28 9.17 16.12 -9.69
CA SER A 28 10.55 16.38 -10.09
C SER A 28 10.82 15.95 -11.53
N VAL A 29 10.33 14.77 -11.94
CA VAL A 29 10.45 14.28 -13.31
C VAL A 29 9.69 15.17 -14.31
N ALA A 30 8.47 15.59 -13.98
CA ALA A 30 7.68 16.47 -14.83
C ALA A 30 8.31 17.85 -15.00
N ASP A 31 8.91 18.40 -13.95
CA ASP A 31 9.57 19.72 -13.99
C ASP A 31 10.88 19.66 -14.79
N GLU A 32 11.70 18.63 -14.59
CA GLU A 32 12.99 18.47 -15.28
C GLU A 32 12.84 18.17 -16.78
N HIS A 33 11.83 17.35 -17.14
CA HIS A 33 11.59 16.93 -18.51
C HIS A 33 10.42 17.68 -19.16
N ARG A 34 10.12 18.90 -18.72
CA ARG A 34 8.94 19.67 -19.15
C ARG A 34 8.85 19.84 -20.66
N ASP A 35 9.97 20.10 -21.31
CA ASP A 35 10.04 20.39 -22.74
C ASP A 35 9.94 19.12 -23.60
N ASP A 36 10.35 17.96 -23.06
CA ASP A 36 10.38 16.67 -23.75
C ASP A 36 9.23 15.74 -23.34
N ALA A 37 8.75 15.92 -22.08
CA ALA A 37 7.68 15.10 -21.54
C ALA A 37 6.35 15.49 -22.18
N PHE A 38 5.60 14.47 -22.60
CA PHE A 38 4.28 14.60 -23.22
C PHE A 38 4.26 15.31 -24.58
N ALA A 39 5.39 15.81 -25.08
CA ALA A 39 5.51 16.26 -26.44
C ALA A 39 5.26 15.08 -27.39
N ASP A 40 4.46 15.30 -28.43
CA ASP A 40 4.12 14.28 -29.46
C ASP A 40 3.57 12.96 -28.87
N GLY A 41 2.99 12.99 -27.67
CA GLY A 41 2.45 11.80 -26.99
C GLY A 41 3.51 10.94 -26.30
N ALA A 42 4.72 11.41 -26.14
CA ALA A 42 5.77 10.70 -25.40
C ALA A 42 5.41 10.58 -23.91
N VAL A 43 5.56 9.38 -23.36
CA VAL A 43 5.38 9.11 -21.94
C VAL A 43 6.76 9.04 -21.28
N PRO A 44 7.06 9.92 -20.32
CA PRO A 44 8.34 9.88 -19.61
C PRO A 44 8.56 8.52 -18.92
N ASP A 45 9.81 8.07 -18.91
CA ASP A 45 10.16 6.76 -18.31
C ASP A 45 9.76 6.64 -16.84
N GLY A 46 9.78 7.74 -16.07
CA GLY A 46 9.30 7.77 -14.70
C GLY A 46 7.88 7.25 -14.52
N TYR A 47 6.97 7.57 -15.42
CA TYR A 47 5.60 7.09 -15.38
C TYR A 47 5.49 5.59 -15.69
N ARG A 48 6.33 5.08 -16.62
CA ARG A 48 6.36 3.65 -16.96
C ARG A 48 6.88 2.81 -15.79
N VAL A 49 7.87 3.33 -15.08
CA VAL A 49 8.42 2.64 -13.91
C VAL A 49 7.38 2.54 -12.80
N ILE A 50 6.67 3.62 -12.51
CA ILE A 50 5.59 3.59 -11.49
C ILE A 50 4.54 2.53 -11.82
N SER A 51 4.11 2.43 -13.08
CA SER A 51 3.18 1.37 -13.49
C SER A 51 3.75 -0.02 -13.20
N SER A 52 5.03 -0.24 -13.48
CA SER A 52 5.69 -1.52 -13.19
C SER A 52 5.82 -1.82 -11.71
N LEU A 53 6.02 -0.79 -10.86
CA LEU A 53 6.04 -0.95 -9.40
C LEU A 53 4.66 -1.33 -8.88
N LEU A 54 3.61 -0.65 -9.31
CA LEU A 54 2.22 -0.96 -8.94
C LEU A 54 1.81 -2.36 -9.40
N ASP A 55 2.14 -2.76 -10.64
CA ASP A 55 1.92 -4.12 -11.14
C ASP A 55 2.63 -5.17 -10.27
N GLY A 56 3.84 -4.87 -9.81
CA GLY A 56 4.59 -5.71 -8.88
C GLY A 56 3.86 -5.90 -7.56
N ILE A 57 3.42 -4.80 -6.93
CA ILE A 57 2.67 -4.84 -5.68
C ILE A 57 1.40 -5.67 -5.84
N VAL A 58 0.61 -5.41 -6.89
CA VAL A 58 -0.61 -6.17 -7.17
C VAL A 58 -0.30 -7.66 -7.35
N SER A 59 0.71 -7.99 -8.15
CA SER A 59 1.08 -9.40 -8.42
C SER A 59 1.53 -10.17 -7.18
N ARG A 60 2.03 -9.47 -6.15
CA ARG A 60 2.45 -10.08 -4.89
C ARG A 60 1.33 -10.16 -3.86
N LEU A 61 0.45 -9.17 -3.82
CA LEU A 61 -0.66 -9.16 -2.88
C LEU A 61 -1.84 -10.04 -3.34
N ILE A 62 -2.03 -10.21 -4.63
CA ILE A 62 -3.21 -10.86 -5.21
C ILE A 62 -2.80 -12.15 -5.96
N PRO A 63 -3.16 -13.37 -5.52
CA PRO A 63 -3.78 -13.69 -4.23
C PRO A 63 -2.80 -13.55 -3.07
N PRO A 64 -3.16 -13.71 -1.80
CA PRO A 64 -4.45 -14.21 -1.28
C PRO A 64 -5.51 -13.12 -1.08
N PHE A 65 -5.14 -11.85 -1.18
CA PHE A 65 -6.10 -10.76 -1.06
C PHE A 65 -6.88 -10.54 -2.36
N THR A 66 -8.01 -9.86 -2.28
CA THR A 66 -8.79 -9.38 -3.42
C THR A 66 -8.45 -7.91 -3.66
N LEU A 67 -8.11 -7.56 -4.90
CA LEU A 67 -7.90 -6.15 -5.27
C LEU A 67 -9.24 -5.40 -5.17
N SER A 68 -9.28 -4.36 -4.36
CA SER A 68 -10.38 -3.41 -4.35
C SER A 68 -10.18 -2.36 -5.44
N LYS A 69 -9.08 -1.61 -5.34
CA LYS A 69 -8.75 -0.57 -6.32
C LYS A 69 -7.28 -0.13 -6.21
N ILE A 70 -6.86 0.65 -7.20
CA ILE A 70 -5.60 1.39 -7.18
C ILE A 70 -5.96 2.88 -7.10
N GLU A 71 -5.42 3.59 -6.12
CA GLU A 71 -5.65 5.01 -5.87
C GLU A 71 -4.33 5.78 -5.95
N GLY A 72 -4.00 6.26 -7.16
CA GLY A 72 -2.72 6.94 -7.41
C GLY A 72 -1.54 6.00 -7.23
N ASP A 73 -0.85 6.12 -6.12
CA ASP A 73 0.32 5.33 -5.70
C ASP A 73 0.00 4.23 -4.68
N ALA A 74 -1.25 4.08 -4.31
CA ALA A 74 -1.69 3.10 -3.35
C ALA A 74 -2.46 1.94 -3.99
N VAL A 75 -2.13 0.71 -3.61
CA VAL A 75 -2.90 -0.50 -3.88
C VAL A 75 -3.74 -0.80 -2.65
N PHE A 76 -5.06 -0.80 -2.81
CA PHE A 76 -6.01 -1.19 -1.77
C PHE A 76 -6.56 -2.58 -2.04
N ALA A 77 -6.31 -3.49 -1.12
CA ALA A 77 -6.74 -4.87 -1.17
C ALA A 77 -7.49 -5.24 0.12
N TYR A 78 -8.30 -6.29 0.06
CA TYR A 78 -9.05 -6.79 1.20
C TYR A 78 -9.17 -8.31 1.16
N ALA A 79 -9.53 -8.90 2.29
CA ALA A 79 -9.95 -10.28 2.39
C ALA A 79 -11.04 -10.42 3.43
N THR A 80 -11.96 -11.38 3.22
CA THR A 80 -13.00 -11.73 4.19
C THR A 80 -12.58 -12.95 4.98
N ASP A 81 -13.26 -13.20 6.11
CA ASP A 81 -13.02 -14.36 6.99
C ASP A 81 -13.34 -15.71 6.34
N SER A 82 -13.93 -15.71 5.15
CA SER A 82 -14.18 -16.91 4.35
C SER A 82 -12.99 -17.36 3.49
N GLU A 83 -11.88 -16.60 3.49
CA GLU A 83 -10.73 -16.84 2.63
C GLU A 83 -9.59 -17.52 3.40
N ASP A 84 -8.81 -18.36 2.71
CA ASP A 84 -7.61 -18.98 3.28
C ASP A 84 -6.45 -17.99 3.21
N LEU A 85 -6.22 -17.30 4.31
CA LEU A 85 -5.23 -16.23 4.43
C LEU A 85 -4.00 -16.69 5.22
N PRO A 86 -2.81 -16.14 4.89
CA PRO A 86 -1.65 -16.34 5.75
C PRO A 86 -1.92 -15.78 7.14
N SER A 87 -1.44 -16.45 8.18
CA SER A 87 -1.61 -16.03 9.56
C SER A 87 -0.28 -16.01 10.32
N GLY A 88 -0.26 -15.29 11.43
CA GLY A 88 0.94 -15.19 12.25
C GLY A 88 2.15 -14.67 11.48
N GLN A 89 3.28 -15.34 11.60
CA GLN A 89 4.53 -14.97 10.91
C GLN A 89 4.39 -15.00 9.39
N ALA A 90 3.60 -15.93 8.82
CA ALA A 90 3.43 -16.03 7.37
C ALA A 90 2.82 -14.76 6.75
N MET A 91 2.02 -14.00 7.51
CA MET A 91 1.52 -12.70 7.04
C MET A 91 2.63 -11.66 6.94
N PHE A 92 3.55 -11.61 7.92
CA PHE A 92 4.73 -10.74 7.84
C PHE A 92 5.64 -11.13 6.68
N ASP A 93 5.88 -12.44 6.50
CA ASP A 93 6.73 -12.95 5.42
C ASP A 93 6.15 -12.57 4.05
N HIS A 94 4.84 -12.68 3.89
CA HIS A 94 4.14 -12.30 2.65
C HIS A 94 4.33 -10.81 2.31
N VAL A 95 4.17 -9.92 3.30
CA VAL A 95 4.37 -8.47 3.10
C VAL A 95 5.85 -8.15 2.86
N ALA A 96 6.76 -8.85 3.57
CA ALA A 96 8.20 -8.67 3.39
C ALA A 96 8.67 -9.11 1.99
N GLU A 97 8.12 -10.20 1.46
CA GLU A 97 8.39 -10.62 0.08
C GLU A 97 7.88 -9.59 -0.94
N CYS A 98 6.71 -9.00 -0.70
CA CYS A 98 6.19 -7.91 -1.54
C CYS A 98 7.12 -6.69 -1.50
N TYR A 99 7.58 -6.31 -0.32
CA TYR A 99 8.56 -5.23 -0.15
C TYR A 99 9.89 -5.51 -0.86
N ALA A 100 10.42 -6.71 -0.71
CA ALA A 100 11.69 -7.12 -1.36
C ALA A 100 11.57 -7.07 -2.89
N ASP A 101 10.47 -7.56 -3.46
CA ASP A 101 10.21 -7.46 -4.91
C ASP A 101 10.12 -5.99 -5.37
N PHE A 102 9.45 -5.14 -4.59
CA PHE A 102 9.38 -3.70 -4.86
C PHE A 102 10.78 -3.07 -4.90
N ARG A 103 11.62 -3.32 -3.89
CA ARG A 103 13.00 -2.79 -3.84
C ARG A 103 13.85 -3.30 -5.00
N GLN A 104 13.74 -4.57 -5.35
CA GLN A 104 14.43 -5.15 -6.51
C GLN A 104 13.99 -4.51 -7.82
N ARG A 105 12.71 -4.17 -7.97
CA ARG A 105 12.18 -3.46 -9.15
C ARG A 105 12.72 -2.03 -9.24
N VAL A 106 12.78 -1.32 -8.12
CA VAL A 106 13.41 0.03 -8.05
C VAL A 106 14.86 -0.04 -8.50
N GLU A 107 15.65 -0.97 -7.97
CA GLU A 107 17.06 -1.17 -8.35
C GLU A 107 17.20 -1.54 -9.84
N THR A 108 16.36 -2.45 -10.31
CA THR A 108 16.35 -2.87 -11.73
C THR A 108 15.99 -1.70 -12.64
N ALA A 109 15.00 -0.91 -12.27
CA ALA A 109 14.62 0.29 -13.01
C ALA A 109 15.78 1.27 -13.07
N ARG A 110 16.41 1.55 -11.93
CA ARG A 110 17.57 2.46 -11.84
C ARG A 110 18.74 1.99 -12.72
N SER A 111 19.06 0.70 -12.70
CA SER A 111 20.16 0.14 -13.48
C SER A 111 19.95 0.20 -14.99
N LYS A 112 18.71 0.19 -15.45
CA LYS A 112 18.32 0.23 -16.87
C LYS A 112 17.99 1.64 -17.37
N TRP A 113 17.92 2.60 -16.47
CA TRP A 113 17.53 3.96 -16.79
C TRP A 113 18.61 4.70 -17.55
N GLN A 114 18.25 5.29 -18.68
CA GLN A 114 19.21 6.02 -19.53
C GLN A 114 19.38 7.49 -19.13
N CYS A 115 18.42 8.04 -18.39
CA CYS A 115 18.50 9.41 -17.89
C CYS A 115 19.24 9.49 -16.55
N TRP A 116 20.23 10.36 -16.45
CA TRP A 116 21.09 10.55 -15.27
C TRP A 116 20.86 11.88 -14.57
N CYS A 117 19.74 12.59 -14.86
CA CYS A 117 19.38 13.82 -14.17
C CYS A 117 19.01 13.55 -12.71
N GLU A 118 19.10 14.60 -11.87
CA GLU A 118 18.81 14.50 -10.43
C GLU A 118 17.37 14.07 -10.15
N ALA A 119 16.42 14.52 -10.97
CA ALA A 119 15.01 14.13 -10.81
C ALA A 119 14.79 12.63 -11.00
N CYS A 120 15.41 12.04 -12.05
CA CYS A 120 15.31 10.61 -12.31
C CYS A 120 16.08 9.77 -11.28
N ALA A 121 17.17 10.29 -10.72
CA ALA A 121 17.92 9.61 -9.65
C ALA A 121 17.08 9.42 -8.38
N LYS A 122 16.09 10.28 -8.11
CA LYS A 122 15.17 10.15 -6.95
C LYS A 122 14.30 8.89 -6.96
N ILE A 123 14.31 8.09 -8.02
CA ILE A 123 13.64 6.77 -8.00
C ILE A 123 14.16 5.92 -6.84
N GLU A 124 15.42 6.05 -6.44
CA GLU A 124 16.03 5.31 -5.34
C GLU A 124 15.44 5.69 -3.97
N GLU A 125 14.84 6.88 -3.87
CA GLU A 125 14.17 7.38 -2.66
C GLU A 125 12.74 6.83 -2.51
N LEU A 126 12.19 6.20 -3.57
CA LEU A 126 10.89 5.55 -3.48
C LEU A 126 10.97 4.36 -2.53
N ASP A 127 9.99 4.27 -1.66
CA ASP A 127 9.88 3.21 -0.68
C ASP A 127 8.44 2.73 -0.55
N LEU A 128 8.20 1.59 0.08
CA LEU A 128 6.89 1.00 0.18
C LEU A 128 6.49 0.83 1.65
N LYS A 129 5.34 1.40 2.00
CA LYS A 129 4.74 1.22 3.32
C LYS A 129 3.44 0.43 3.22
N PHE A 130 3.15 -0.34 4.25
CA PHE A 130 1.92 -1.09 4.37
C PHE A 130 1.13 -0.65 5.60
N VAL A 131 -0.18 -0.59 5.45
CA VAL A 131 -1.13 -0.50 6.55
C VAL A 131 -2.00 -1.75 6.51
N ILE A 132 -2.04 -2.48 7.62
CA ILE A 132 -2.87 -3.67 7.81
C ILE A 132 -3.86 -3.37 8.93
N HIS A 133 -5.13 -3.38 8.60
CA HIS A 133 -6.24 -3.13 9.51
C HIS A 133 -7.28 -4.25 9.37
N ALA A 134 -8.14 -4.44 10.36
CA ALA A 134 -9.24 -5.39 10.28
C ALA A 134 -10.48 -4.84 10.96
N GLY A 135 -11.63 -5.19 10.41
CA GLY A 135 -12.92 -4.81 10.97
C GLY A 135 -14.07 -4.99 10.00
N PRO A 136 -15.28 -4.55 10.37
CA PRO A 136 -16.47 -4.65 9.54
C PRO A 136 -16.50 -3.61 8.44
N PHE A 137 -16.96 -4.02 7.26
CA PHE A 137 -17.23 -3.17 6.11
C PHE A 137 -18.41 -3.70 5.29
N VAL A 138 -18.85 -2.92 4.32
CA VAL A 138 -19.91 -3.33 3.38
C VAL A 138 -19.30 -3.39 1.99
N ILE A 139 -19.54 -4.47 1.27
CA ILE A 139 -19.23 -4.61 -0.16
C ILE A 139 -20.51 -4.22 -0.92
N HIS A 140 -20.43 -3.22 -1.77
CA HIS A 140 -21.57 -2.75 -2.54
C HIS A 140 -21.15 -2.41 -3.98
N ALA A 141 -22.03 -2.72 -4.94
CA ALA A 141 -21.83 -2.28 -6.32
C ALA A 141 -22.17 -0.80 -6.46
N ILE A 142 -21.18 0.03 -6.76
CA ILE A 142 -21.35 1.44 -7.08
C ILE A 142 -20.94 1.65 -8.53
N ALA A 143 -21.85 2.10 -9.36
CA ALA A 143 -21.64 2.23 -10.81
C ALA A 143 -21.13 0.93 -11.46
N GLY A 144 -21.63 -0.23 -11.00
CA GLY A 144 -21.27 -1.55 -11.52
C GLY A 144 -19.89 -2.07 -11.06
N ARG A 145 -19.22 -1.41 -10.11
CA ARG A 145 -17.94 -1.82 -9.54
C ARG A 145 -18.08 -2.15 -8.07
N PRO A 146 -17.41 -3.20 -7.57
CA PRO A 146 -17.36 -3.47 -6.15
C PRO A 146 -16.60 -2.37 -5.41
N GLU A 147 -17.23 -1.75 -4.44
CA GLU A 147 -16.64 -0.75 -3.56
C GLU A 147 -16.79 -1.17 -2.10
N LEU A 148 -15.78 -0.86 -1.30
CA LEU A 148 -15.81 -1.07 0.14
C LEU A 148 -16.26 0.22 0.83
N VAL A 149 -17.24 0.10 1.72
CA VAL A 149 -17.82 1.22 2.46
C VAL A 149 -17.87 0.89 3.95
N GLY A 150 -17.42 1.79 4.79
CA GLY A 150 -17.46 1.62 6.25
C GLY A 150 -16.47 2.51 6.99
N SER A 151 -16.65 2.61 8.32
CA SER A 151 -15.75 3.34 9.22
C SER A 151 -14.33 2.80 9.15
N GLU A 152 -14.19 1.47 9.14
CA GLU A 152 -12.89 0.80 9.14
C GLU A 152 -12.13 1.02 7.81
N VAL A 153 -12.85 1.14 6.70
CA VAL A 153 -12.25 1.57 5.42
C VAL A 153 -11.66 2.98 5.53
N VAL A 154 -12.39 3.90 6.17
CA VAL A 154 -11.91 5.27 6.41
C VAL A 154 -10.69 5.26 7.34
N VAL A 155 -10.73 4.47 8.42
CA VAL A 155 -9.59 4.31 9.35
C VAL A 155 -8.37 3.83 8.60
N ALA A 156 -8.46 2.75 7.81
CA ALA A 156 -7.36 2.18 7.07
C ALA A 156 -6.68 3.23 6.14
N HIS A 157 -7.45 3.99 5.37
CA HIS A 157 -6.91 5.05 4.51
C HIS A 157 -6.24 6.19 5.30
N ARG A 158 -6.79 6.57 6.46
CA ARG A 158 -6.21 7.63 7.28
C ARG A 158 -4.91 7.21 7.95
N LEU A 159 -4.74 5.93 8.24
CA LEU A 159 -3.50 5.35 8.80
C LEU A 159 -2.32 5.44 7.82
N LEU A 160 -2.52 5.68 6.52
CA LEU A 160 -1.44 6.01 5.58
C LEU A 160 -0.67 7.28 5.98
N LYS A 161 -1.28 8.16 6.80
CA LYS A 161 -0.67 9.36 7.36
C LYS A 161 -0.14 9.15 8.79
N SER A 162 0.02 7.91 9.21
CA SER A 162 0.60 7.55 10.51
C SER A 162 2.01 8.10 10.67
N ARG A 163 2.36 8.43 11.91
CA ARG A 163 3.73 8.81 12.31
C ARG A 163 4.69 7.62 12.45
N ALA A 164 4.28 6.42 12.06
CA ALA A 164 5.10 5.22 12.16
C ALA A 164 6.46 5.36 11.46
N GLY A 165 6.48 6.01 10.29
CA GLY A 165 7.73 6.31 9.57
C GLY A 165 8.69 7.19 10.38
N ASP A 166 8.17 8.23 11.04
CA ASP A 166 8.97 9.13 11.88
C ASP A 166 9.53 8.38 13.10
N LEU A 167 8.73 7.48 13.71
CA LEU A 167 9.16 6.68 14.86
C LEU A 167 10.25 5.65 14.50
N LEU A 168 10.23 5.16 13.27
CA LEU A 168 11.19 4.17 12.79
C LEU A 168 12.39 4.81 12.07
N ASP A 169 12.35 6.13 11.82
CA ASP A 169 13.29 6.86 10.96
C ASP A 169 13.43 6.19 9.57
N ARG A 170 12.28 5.79 9.01
CA ARG A 170 12.18 5.07 7.72
C ARG A 170 10.89 5.41 6.97
N SER A 171 10.97 5.39 5.65
CA SER A 171 9.81 5.55 4.77
C SER A 171 9.13 4.21 4.42
N GLY A 172 9.87 3.10 4.45
CA GLY A 172 9.33 1.74 4.26
C GLY A 172 9.07 1.05 5.60
N PHE A 173 7.82 0.67 5.84
CA PHE A 173 7.40 0.01 7.09
C PHE A 173 6.07 -0.74 6.93
N VAL A 174 5.77 -1.57 7.91
CA VAL A 174 4.44 -2.15 8.09
C VAL A 174 3.82 -1.58 9.36
N LEU A 175 2.63 -1.00 9.25
CA LEU A 175 1.77 -0.61 10.37
C LEU A 175 0.65 -1.63 10.50
N VAL A 176 0.58 -2.30 11.64
CA VAL A 176 -0.45 -3.31 11.95
C VAL A 176 -1.27 -2.82 13.12
N THR A 177 -2.58 -2.69 12.96
CA THR A 177 -3.47 -2.34 14.09
C THR A 177 -3.68 -3.53 15.01
N ASP A 178 -4.04 -3.28 16.26
CA ASP A 178 -4.35 -4.36 17.22
C ASP A 178 -5.45 -5.28 16.69
N ALA A 179 -6.47 -4.71 16.05
CA ALA A 179 -7.54 -5.49 15.40
C ALA A 179 -7.02 -6.42 14.29
N ALA A 180 -6.04 -5.96 13.50
CA ALA A 180 -5.42 -6.79 12.47
C ALA A 180 -4.48 -7.84 13.09
N SER A 181 -3.79 -7.49 14.19
CA SER A 181 -2.95 -8.45 14.91
C SER A 181 -3.78 -9.61 15.46
N GLU A 182 -4.94 -9.33 16.00
CA GLU A 182 -5.88 -10.36 16.49
C GLU A 182 -6.43 -11.18 15.32
N TRP A 183 -6.85 -10.52 14.23
CA TRP A 183 -7.39 -11.17 13.03
C TRP A 183 -6.46 -12.20 12.42
N PHE A 184 -5.20 -11.84 12.24
CA PHE A 184 -4.19 -12.70 11.64
C PHE A 184 -3.44 -13.57 12.65
N ALA A 185 -3.80 -13.54 13.93
CA ALA A 185 -3.05 -14.19 15.01
C ALA A 185 -1.55 -13.84 14.96
N MET A 186 -1.23 -12.58 14.68
CA MET A 186 0.15 -12.12 14.56
C MET A 186 0.84 -12.11 15.94
N PRO A 187 2.16 -12.38 15.98
CA PRO A 187 2.90 -12.33 17.24
C PRO A 187 2.78 -10.94 17.89
N ALA A 188 2.50 -10.90 19.18
CA ALA A 188 2.47 -9.66 19.94
C ALA A 188 3.87 -9.07 20.17
N ASP A 189 4.91 -9.85 19.90
CA ASP A 189 6.31 -9.49 20.11
C ASP A 189 6.88 -8.74 18.91
N GLY A 190 7.79 -7.81 19.18
CA GLY A 190 8.45 -7.01 18.14
C GLY A 190 7.66 -5.77 17.73
N GLY A 191 8.29 -4.98 16.83
CA GLY A 191 7.76 -3.70 16.40
C GLY A 191 7.71 -2.64 17.50
N VAL A 192 7.49 -1.40 17.11
CA VAL A 192 7.32 -0.25 18.00
C VAL A 192 5.84 -0.03 18.25
N PRO A 193 5.36 -0.16 19.51
CA PRO A 193 3.96 0.09 19.81
C PRO A 193 3.65 1.59 19.73
N LEU A 194 2.47 1.92 19.21
CA LEU A 194 1.99 3.30 19.13
C LEU A 194 0.46 3.34 19.25
N VAL A 195 -0.04 4.50 19.60
CA VAL A 195 -1.47 4.80 19.55
C VAL A 195 -1.68 5.84 18.46
N GLU A 196 -2.48 5.49 17.49
CA GLU A 196 -2.90 6.41 16.42
C GLU A 196 -4.27 7.00 16.73
N THR A 197 -4.46 8.25 16.36
CA THR A 197 -5.75 8.92 16.45
C THR A 197 -6.03 9.57 15.09
N PRO A 198 -6.46 8.78 14.09
CA PRO A 198 -6.76 9.35 12.79
C PRO A 198 -7.90 10.39 12.89
N GLU A 199 -7.82 11.43 12.08
CA GLU A 199 -8.78 12.52 12.11
C GLU A 199 -10.24 12.04 12.08
N GLY A 200 -11.03 12.44 13.07
CA GLY A 200 -12.44 12.03 13.20
C GLY A 200 -12.67 10.55 13.53
N CYS A 201 -11.62 9.83 13.96
CA CYS A 201 -11.71 8.46 14.43
C CYS A 201 -11.37 8.37 15.92
N ALA A 202 -11.78 7.28 16.56
CA ALA A 202 -11.35 6.97 17.92
C ALA A 202 -9.85 6.58 17.93
N PRO A 203 -9.14 6.80 19.05
CA PRO A 203 -7.80 6.26 19.24
C PRO A 203 -7.79 4.74 19.08
N LEU A 204 -6.76 4.22 18.41
CA LEU A 204 -6.57 2.78 18.23
C LEU A 204 -5.09 2.40 18.45
N GLY A 205 -4.88 1.22 19.00
CA GLY A 205 -3.54 0.67 19.18
C GLY A 205 -3.03 0.07 17.87
N ALA A 206 -1.71 0.20 17.66
CA ALA A 206 -1.03 -0.37 16.53
C ALA A 206 0.45 -0.67 16.85
N ARG A 207 1.11 -1.40 15.98
CA ARG A 207 2.55 -1.63 15.99
C ARG A 207 3.16 -1.33 14.63
N ALA A 208 4.30 -0.67 14.65
CA ALA A 208 5.07 -0.37 13.46
C ALA A 208 6.31 -1.28 13.39
N PHE A 209 6.54 -1.89 12.25
CA PHE A 209 7.66 -2.79 11.99
C PHE A 209 8.49 -2.26 10.84
N ALA A 210 9.81 -2.19 11.02
CA ALA A 210 10.73 -1.88 9.93
C ALA A 210 10.98 -3.15 9.10
N PHE A 211 11.14 -3.00 7.80
CA PHE A 211 11.72 -4.05 6.97
C PHE A 211 13.22 -4.20 7.27
N ALA A 212 13.71 -5.44 7.24
CA ALA A 212 15.10 -5.77 7.46
C ALA A 212 15.99 -5.35 6.28
#